data_2b323e2cb35cb175d024ef9f18c724d0
#
_entry.id   2b323e2cb35cb175d024ef9f18c724d0
#
_cell.length_a   1.000
_cell.length_b   1.000
_cell.length_c   1.000
_cell.angle_alpha   90.00
_cell.angle_beta   90.00
_cell.angle_gamma   90.00
#
_symmetry.space_group_name_H-M   'P 1'
#
loop_
_entity.id
_entity.type
_entity.pdbx_description
1 polymer ?
#
loop_
_entity_poly.entity_id
_entity_poly.type
_entity_poly.pdbx_seq_one_letter_code
_entity_poly.pdbx_strand_id
1 'polypeptide(L)'
;MKALVLTGVKEFEIQDLPTPEIQPNEVLINTAYAGVCGTDHDLYAGRPGSAAAVPPIVLGHENSGVVAAIGSEVTGVKVGDRVAVDPNIYCGQCEYCLTQRPELCDNLSAVGVTRDGGLAEQFTAPATVVYKLPDNVSLKDAAAIEPISCAVHGVDLLKLRPYQKALVIGDGFMGQLFAQIVQAYGVHQVDLAGIFDEKLKRNQELFGVTNVYNTTREAIPAESYDVIIEAVGLPATQAQAVAAAKKGAQVLMFGVGPQEAHFEMNTYDIYKKQLTIQGSFINPLTFKDAISLLESGKMNVAPLISHELGLEEVQDFLDGKIQGVSKAVVKVGE
;
A
#
# COMPACT_ATOMS: atom_id res chain seq x y z
N MET A 1 -16.65 -20.00 -10.67
CA MET A 1 -16.13 -19.36 -9.48
C MET A 1 -16.83 -18.03 -9.24
N LYS A 2 -17.08 -17.68 -7.99
CA LYS A 2 -17.63 -16.36 -7.65
C LYS A 2 -16.57 -15.26 -7.82
N ALA A 3 -17.00 -14.15 -8.39
CA ALA A 3 -16.15 -12.96 -8.55
C ALA A 3 -17.00 -11.70 -8.38
N LEU A 4 -16.40 -10.66 -7.79
CA LEU A 4 -16.97 -9.32 -7.70
C LEU A 4 -16.44 -8.50 -8.89
N VAL A 5 -17.29 -8.29 -9.87
CA VAL A 5 -16.95 -7.66 -11.14
C VAL A 5 -17.35 -6.19 -11.12
N LEU A 6 -16.43 -5.29 -11.37
CA LEU A 6 -16.72 -3.89 -11.66
C LEU A 6 -17.26 -3.82 -13.09
N THR A 7 -18.55 -3.54 -13.24
CA THR A 7 -19.25 -3.49 -14.53
C THR A 7 -19.38 -2.08 -15.09
N GLY A 8 -19.24 -1.08 -14.22
CA GLY A 8 -19.34 0.34 -14.55
C GLY A 8 -18.90 1.21 -13.38
N VAL A 9 -18.97 2.53 -13.56
CA VAL A 9 -18.64 3.49 -12.50
C VAL A 9 -19.61 3.33 -11.33
N LYS A 10 -19.11 2.95 -10.17
CA LYS A 10 -19.86 2.65 -8.94
C LYS A 10 -20.86 1.49 -9.09
N GLU A 11 -20.55 0.55 -9.96
CA GLU A 11 -21.41 -0.61 -10.21
C GLU A 11 -20.58 -1.90 -10.09
N PHE A 12 -20.82 -2.66 -9.03
CA PHE A 12 -20.32 -4.03 -8.86
C PHE A 12 -21.43 -5.05 -9.01
N GLU A 13 -21.08 -6.18 -9.58
CA GLU A 13 -21.94 -7.36 -9.64
C GLU A 13 -21.17 -8.60 -9.18
N ILE A 14 -21.82 -9.44 -8.36
CA ILE A 14 -21.30 -10.78 -8.11
C ILE A 14 -21.73 -11.66 -9.28
N GLN A 15 -20.74 -12.24 -9.95
CA GLN A 15 -20.95 -13.09 -11.12
C GLN A 15 -20.28 -14.45 -10.91
N ASP A 16 -20.88 -15.48 -11.51
CA ASP A 16 -20.26 -16.79 -11.65
C ASP A 16 -19.46 -16.84 -12.95
N LEU A 17 -18.14 -16.71 -12.83
CA LEU A 17 -17.21 -16.75 -13.95
C LEU A 17 -16.58 -18.15 -14.11
N PRO A 18 -16.13 -18.54 -15.31
CA PRO A 18 -15.28 -19.72 -15.44
C PRO A 18 -13.96 -19.55 -14.66
N THR A 19 -13.34 -20.65 -14.26
CA THR A 19 -11.97 -20.63 -13.75
C THR A 19 -11.03 -20.05 -14.82
N PRO A 20 -10.14 -19.08 -14.48
CA PRO A 20 -9.22 -18.52 -15.45
C PRO A 20 -8.26 -19.56 -16.04
N GLU A 21 -8.01 -19.47 -17.34
CA GLU A 21 -6.99 -20.29 -18.00
C GLU A 21 -5.60 -19.76 -17.65
N ILE A 22 -4.66 -20.64 -17.28
CA ILE A 22 -3.28 -20.31 -16.97
C ILE A 22 -2.40 -20.35 -18.22
N GLN A 23 -1.56 -19.33 -18.39
CA GLN A 23 -0.51 -19.34 -19.39
C GLN A 23 0.68 -20.18 -18.91
N PRO A 24 1.60 -20.62 -19.80
CA PRO A 24 2.75 -21.46 -19.41
C PRO A 24 3.59 -20.88 -18.25
N ASN A 25 3.69 -19.56 -18.13
CA ASN A 25 4.45 -18.83 -17.11
C ASN A 25 3.59 -18.30 -15.95
N GLU A 26 2.31 -18.67 -15.87
CA GLU A 26 1.38 -18.17 -14.85
C GLU A 26 1.05 -19.20 -13.77
N VAL A 27 0.55 -18.68 -12.67
CA VAL A 27 0.08 -19.42 -11.50
C VAL A 27 -1.39 -19.13 -11.31
N LEU A 28 -2.23 -20.14 -11.10
CA LEU A 28 -3.60 -19.99 -10.62
C LEU A 28 -3.57 -20.01 -9.09
N ILE A 29 -4.21 -19.03 -8.48
CA ILE A 29 -4.23 -18.84 -7.03
C ILE A 29 -5.68 -18.88 -6.55
N ASN A 30 -5.95 -19.72 -5.55
CA ASN A 30 -7.16 -19.64 -4.74
C ASN A 30 -6.97 -18.45 -3.80
N THR A 31 -7.78 -17.42 -3.94
CA THR A 31 -7.73 -16.24 -3.07
C THR A 31 -8.17 -16.59 -1.67
N ALA A 32 -7.36 -16.33 -0.67
CA ALA A 32 -7.77 -16.40 0.72
C ALA A 32 -8.25 -15.04 1.22
N TYR A 33 -7.40 -14.01 1.03
CA TYR A 33 -7.71 -12.63 1.40
C TYR A 33 -7.28 -11.65 0.32
N ALA A 34 -8.10 -10.61 0.13
CA ALA A 34 -7.77 -9.44 -0.67
C ALA A 34 -7.94 -8.17 0.18
N GLY A 35 -6.92 -7.33 0.29
CA GLY A 35 -7.03 -6.03 0.95
C GLY A 35 -7.80 -5.03 0.08
N VAL A 36 -8.52 -4.10 0.72
CA VAL A 36 -9.16 -2.97 0.04
C VAL A 36 -8.40 -1.69 0.35
N CYS A 37 -8.09 -0.93 -0.69
CA CYS A 37 -7.20 0.23 -0.66
C CYS A 37 -7.87 1.48 -1.25
N GLY A 38 -7.24 2.64 -1.07
CA GLY A 38 -7.68 3.90 -1.70
C GLY A 38 -7.76 3.83 -3.22
N THR A 39 -6.88 3.05 -3.86
CA THR A 39 -6.92 2.77 -5.30
C THR A 39 -8.24 2.11 -5.72
N ASP A 40 -8.78 1.17 -4.93
CA ASP A 40 -10.06 0.54 -5.24
C ASP A 40 -11.22 1.55 -5.16
N HIS A 41 -11.17 2.51 -4.22
CA HIS A 41 -12.12 3.62 -4.17
C HIS A 41 -12.04 4.50 -5.42
N ASP A 42 -10.84 4.78 -5.93
CA ASP A 42 -10.66 5.59 -7.13
C ASP A 42 -11.15 4.85 -8.38
N LEU A 43 -10.76 3.58 -8.55
CA LEU A 43 -11.22 2.75 -9.68
C LEU A 43 -12.74 2.57 -9.67
N TYR A 44 -13.33 2.29 -8.51
CA TYR A 44 -14.78 2.21 -8.32
C TYR A 44 -15.49 3.51 -8.72
N ALA A 45 -14.90 4.66 -8.37
CA ALA A 45 -15.42 5.98 -8.73
C ALA A 45 -15.10 6.43 -10.18
N GLY A 46 -14.49 5.55 -10.99
CA GLY A 46 -14.11 5.87 -12.37
C GLY A 46 -12.89 6.80 -12.50
N ARG A 47 -12.11 6.94 -11.41
CA ARG A 47 -10.84 7.68 -11.43
C ARG A 47 -9.68 6.69 -11.60
N PRO A 48 -8.55 7.10 -12.19
CA PRO A 48 -7.38 6.22 -12.29
C PRO A 48 -6.72 6.01 -10.92
N GLY A 49 -6.27 4.77 -10.67
CA GLY A 49 -5.29 4.45 -9.62
C GLY A 49 -3.87 4.59 -10.16
N SER A 50 -3.02 3.54 -10.04
CA SER A 50 -1.73 3.47 -10.75
C SER A 50 -1.90 3.41 -12.27
N ALA A 51 -3.06 2.90 -12.73
CA ALA A 51 -3.56 2.94 -14.10
C ALA A 51 -5.08 2.98 -14.08
N ALA A 52 -5.72 3.24 -15.22
CA ALA A 52 -7.18 3.19 -15.34
C ALA A 52 -7.65 1.73 -15.44
N ALA A 53 -8.70 1.39 -14.70
CA ALA A 53 -9.43 0.14 -14.92
C ALA A 53 -10.39 0.28 -16.11
N VAL A 54 -10.53 -0.79 -16.88
CA VAL A 54 -11.47 -0.86 -18.01
C VAL A 54 -12.52 -1.92 -17.70
N PRO A 55 -13.73 -1.55 -17.24
CA PRO A 55 -14.80 -2.50 -17.00
C PRO A 55 -15.25 -3.25 -18.28
N PRO A 56 -15.69 -4.51 -18.19
CA PRO A 56 -15.81 -5.30 -16.95
C PRO A 56 -14.44 -5.83 -16.48
N ILE A 57 -14.18 -5.77 -15.16
CA ILE A 57 -12.91 -6.23 -14.57
C ILE A 57 -13.14 -6.64 -13.11
N VAL A 58 -12.37 -7.63 -12.64
CA VAL A 58 -12.30 -7.99 -11.21
C VAL A 58 -11.18 -7.18 -10.56
N LEU A 59 -11.50 -6.35 -9.56
CA LEU A 59 -10.52 -5.59 -8.81
C LEU A 59 -9.82 -6.45 -7.74
N GLY A 60 -9.00 -5.80 -6.89
CA GLY A 60 -8.28 -6.41 -5.77
C GLY A 60 -6.83 -6.70 -6.13
N HIS A 61 -5.93 -5.85 -5.63
CA HIS A 61 -4.49 -5.88 -5.93
C HIS A 61 -3.62 -6.22 -4.72
N GLU A 62 -4.17 -6.26 -3.52
CA GLU A 62 -3.50 -6.63 -2.28
C GLU A 62 -3.84 -8.09 -1.90
N ASN A 63 -3.22 -9.07 -2.55
CA ASN A 63 -3.71 -10.44 -2.57
C ASN A 63 -2.82 -11.45 -1.85
N SER A 64 -3.45 -12.34 -1.09
CA SER A 64 -2.85 -13.55 -0.55
C SER A 64 -3.72 -14.77 -0.82
N GLY A 65 -3.09 -15.93 -0.93
CA GLY A 65 -3.82 -17.16 -1.21
C GLY A 65 -2.95 -18.39 -1.25
N VAL A 66 -3.49 -19.44 -1.89
CA VAL A 66 -2.82 -20.73 -2.05
C VAL A 66 -2.76 -21.11 -3.53
N VAL A 67 -1.61 -21.55 -3.98
CA VAL A 67 -1.41 -21.98 -5.38
C VAL A 67 -2.30 -23.18 -5.68
N ALA A 68 -3.20 -23.04 -6.67
CA ALA A 68 -4.13 -24.08 -7.11
C ALA A 68 -3.60 -24.87 -8.32
N ALA A 69 -2.93 -24.16 -9.26
CA ALA A 69 -2.29 -24.77 -10.42
C ALA A 69 -1.11 -23.91 -10.88
N ILE A 70 -0.21 -24.53 -11.66
CA ILE A 70 0.96 -23.85 -12.22
C ILE A 70 1.08 -24.15 -13.71
N GLY A 71 1.52 -23.17 -14.50
CA GLY A 71 1.86 -23.35 -15.91
C GLY A 71 3.12 -24.19 -16.11
N SER A 72 3.33 -24.70 -17.32
CA SER A 72 4.40 -25.64 -17.64
C SER A 72 5.83 -25.08 -17.51
N GLU A 73 5.98 -23.75 -17.54
CA GLU A 73 7.27 -23.04 -17.42
C GLU A 73 7.53 -22.51 -16.01
N VAL A 74 6.57 -22.67 -15.09
CA VAL A 74 6.67 -22.13 -13.73
C VAL A 74 7.69 -22.93 -12.91
N THR A 75 8.60 -22.18 -12.27
CA THR A 75 9.56 -22.70 -11.30
C THR A 75 9.51 -21.87 -10.02
N GLY A 76 9.96 -22.42 -8.90
CA GLY A 76 10.07 -21.67 -7.62
C GLY A 76 8.83 -21.72 -6.74
N VAL A 77 7.64 -21.99 -7.28
CA VAL A 77 6.41 -22.24 -6.51
C VAL A 77 5.74 -23.53 -6.99
N LYS A 78 4.94 -24.14 -6.11
CA LYS A 78 4.21 -25.39 -6.38
C LYS A 78 2.79 -25.32 -5.83
N VAL A 79 1.92 -26.20 -6.33
CA VAL A 79 0.56 -26.35 -5.80
C VAL A 79 0.59 -26.60 -4.30
N GLY A 80 -0.26 -25.87 -3.56
CA GLY A 80 -0.36 -25.88 -2.12
C GLY A 80 0.55 -24.89 -1.42
N ASP A 81 1.48 -24.19 -2.10
CA ASP A 81 2.25 -23.12 -1.47
C ASP A 81 1.35 -21.94 -1.10
N ARG A 82 1.55 -21.40 0.10
CA ARG A 82 0.93 -20.17 0.58
C ARG A 82 1.70 -18.99 -0.01
N VAL A 83 0.99 -18.04 -0.64
CA VAL A 83 1.63 -16.97 -1.41
C VAL A 83 0.96 -15.62 -1.18
N ALA A 84 1.74 -14.56 -1.42
CA ALA A 84 1.25 -13.21 -1.69
C ALA A 84 1.69 -12.78 -3.09
N VAL A 85 0.96 -11.86 -3.69
CA VAL A 85 1.19 -11.44 -5.07
C VAL A 85 1.52 -9.96 -5.12
N ASP A 86 2.68 -9.61 -5.71
CA ASP A 86 2.97 -8.25 -6.13
C ASP A 86 2.09 -7.95 -7.35
N PRO A 87 1.19 -6.97 -7.28
CA PRO A 87 0.31 -6.70 -8.41
C PRO A 87 1.06 -6.22 -9.65
N ASN A 88 2.22 -5.59 -9.49
CA ASN A 88 2.89 -4.85 -10.56
C ASN A 88 3.72 -5.76 -11.48
N ILE A 89 3.39 -5.71 -12.76
CA ILE A 89 4.03 -6.49 -13.82
C ILE A 89 4.73 -5.52 -14.77
N TYR A 90 6.05 -5.49 -14.69
CA TYR A 90 6.90 -4.60 -15.48
C TYR A 90 7.27 -5.23 -16.82
N CYS A 91 7.35 -4.44 -17.90
CA CYS A 91 7.66 -4.97 -19.23
C CYS A 91 9.11 -5.44 -19.39
N GLY A 92 10.04 -5.03 -18.56
CA GLY A 92 11.45 -5.41 -18.58
C GLY A 92 12.29 -4.84 -19.72
N GLN A 93 11.72 -4.07 -20.66
CA GLN A 93 12.40 -3.67 -21.90
C GLN A 93 12.30 -2.16 -22.23
N CYS A 94 11.46 -1.38 -21.55
CA CYS A 94 11.43 0.07 -21.75
C CYS A 94 12.61 0.74 -21.04
N GLU A 95 12.85 2.01 -21.36
CA GLU A 95 13.95 2.80 -20.78
C GLU A 95 13.98 2.71 -19.26
N TYR A 96 12.82 2.88 -18.62
CA TYR A 96 12.73 2.87 -17.15
C TYR A 96 13.07 1.51 -16.55
N CYS A 97 12.57 0.42 -17.13
CA CYS A 97 12.93 -0.93 -16.68
C CYS A 97 14.43 -1.20 -16.85
N LEU A 98 15.03 -0.82 -17.98
CA LEU A 98 16.44 -1.04 -18.26
C LEU A 98 17.37 -0.15 -17.41
N THR A 99 16.86 0.97 -16.88
CA THR A 99 17.60 1.87 -15.98
C THR A 99 17.27 1.67 -14.49
N GLN A 100 16.69 0.50 -14.14
CA GLN A 100 16.36 0.11 -12.77
C GLN A 100 15.35 1.04 -12.07
N ARG A 101 14.39 1.55 -12.83
CA ARG A 101 13.25 2.35 -12.35
C ARG A 101 11.93 1.74 -12.85
N PRO A 102 11.67 0.44 -12.57
CA PRO A 102 10.52 -0.27 -13.14
C PRO A 102 9.19 0.33 -12.70
N GLU A 103 9.11 1.03 -11.58
CA GLU A 103 7.92 1.77 -11.14
C GLU A 103 7.42 2.77 -12.18
N LEU A 104 8.30 3.27 -13.05
CA LEU A 104 7.96 4.21 -14.12
C LEU A 104 7.78 3.50 -15.49
N CYS A 105 7.52 2.19 -15.48
CA CYS A 105 7.38 1.39 -16.69
C CYS A 105 6.30 1.93 -17.63
N ASP A 106 6.65 2.19 -18.90
CA ASP A 106 5.70 2.69 -19.93
C ASP A 106 4.57 1.69 -20.23
N ASN A 107 4.79 0.40 -19.95
CA ASN A 107 3.85 -0.68 -20.21
C ASN A 107 3.53 -1.43 -18.91
N LEU A 108 3.33 -0.69 -17.82
CA LEU A 108 2.94 -1.28 -16.54
C LEU A 108 1.59 -1.97 -16.67
N SER A 109 1.53 -3.24 -16.25
CA SER A 109 0.28 -3.96 -16.01
C SER A 109 0.18 -4.30 -14.53
N ALA A 110 -1.04 -4.39 -14.00
CA ALA A 110 -1.25 -4.68 -12.59
C ALA A 110 -2.46 -5.58 -12.35
N VAL A 111 -2.24 -6.65 -11.58
CA VAL A 111 -3.29 -7.56 -11.11
C VAL A 111 -4.29 -6.78 -10.25
N GLY A 112 -5.57 -6.88 -10.57
CA GLY A 112 -6.65 -6.16 -9.88
C GLY A 112 -6.77 -4.68 -10.23
N VAL A 113 -6.05 -4.20 -11.27
CA VAL A 113 -6.12 -2.82 -11.77
C VAL A 113 -6.30 -2.80 -13.30
N THR A 114 -5.40 -3.44 -14.06
CA THR A 114 -5.46 -3.52 -15.53
C THR A 114 -5.73 -4.94 -16.05
N ARG A 115 -5.76 -5.91 -15.17
CA ARG A 115 -6.16 -7.30 -15.37
C ARG A 115 -6.89 -7.80 -14.12
N ASP A 116 -7.65 -8.88 -14.25
CA ASP A 116 -8.44 -9.44 -13.14
C ASP A 116 -7.57 -9.76 -11.91
N GLY A 117 -8.12 -9.48 -10.73
CA GLY A 117 -7.47 -9.58 -9.44
C GLY A 117 -8.20 -10.47 -8.43
N GLY A 118 -7.89 -10.24 -7.15
CA GLY A 118 -8.24 -11.14 -6.06
C GLY A 118 -9.62 -10.95 -5.43
N LEU A 119 -10.45 -10.01 -5.90
CA LEU A 119 -11.87 -9.98 -5.48
C LEU A 119 -12.69 -11.07 -6.20
N ALA A 120 -12.11 -12.26 -6.33
CA ALA A 120 -12.68 -13.48 -6.87
C ALA A 120 -12.09 -14.71 -6.18
N GLU A 121 -12.81 -15.83 -6.20
CA GLU A 121 -12.33 -17.10 -5.62
C GLU A 121 -10.98 -17.55 -6.20
N GLN A 122 -10.73 -17.21 -7.48
CA GLN A 122 -9.46 -17.53 -8.15
C GLN A 122 -9.05 -16.40 -9.09
N PHE A 123 -7.74 -16.21 -9.23
CA PHE A 123 -7.14 -15.33 -10.23
C PHE A 123 -5.80 -15.87 -10.71
N THR A 124 -5.28 -15.34 -11.83
CA THR A 124 -3.95 -15.71 -12.34
C THR A 124 -2.96 -14.56 -12.18
N ALA A 125 -1.69 -14.94 -11.98
CA ALA A 125 -0.57 -14.00 -12.00
C ALA A 125 0.67 -14.66 -12.62
N PRO A 126 1.55 -13.90 -13.29
CA PRO A 126 2.86 -14.40 -13.68
C PRO A 126 3.66 -14.90 -12.47
N ALA A 127 4.33 -16.05 -12.60
CA ALA A 127 5.10 -16.63 -11.49
C ALA A 127 6.18 -15.68 -10.92
N THR A 128 6.66 -14.75 -11.75
CA THR A 128 7.68 -13.74 -11.37
C THR A 128 7.23 -12.77 -10.30
N VAL A 129 5.92 -12.59 -10.13
CA VAL A 129 5.32 -11.69 -9.12
C VAL A 129 4.63 -12.45 -7.98
N VAL A 130 4.78 -13.78 -7.92
CA VAL A 130 4.20 -14.63 -6.88
C VAL A 130 5.28 -14.98 -5.86
N TYR A 131 5.06 -14.63 -4.60
CA TYR A 131 6.02 -14.79 -3.52
C TYR A 131 5.51 -15.78 -2.48
N LYS A 132 6.30 -16.80 -2.21
CA LYS A 132 6.00 -17.78 -1.15
C LYS A 132 6.09 -17.13 0.23
N LEU A 133 5.11 -17.43 1.07
CA LEU A 133 5.04 -16.93 2.45
C LEU A 133 5.78 -17.82 3.43
N PRO A 134 6.46 -17.22 4.42
CA PRO A 134 6.95 -17.94 5.60
C PRO A 134 5.80 -18.54 6.43
N ASP A 135 6.08 -19.60 7.18
CA ASP A 135 5.06 -20.32 7.94
C ASP A 135 4.41 -19.47 9.05
N ASN A 136 5.15 -18.50 9.61
CA ASN A 136 4.68 -17.62 10.68
C ASN A 136 3.92 -16.37 10.19
N VAL A 137 3.78 -16.17 8.89
CA VAL A 137 2.96 -15.08 8.31
C VAL A 137 1.59 -15.63 7.94
N SER A 138 0.52 -15.11 8.54
CA SER A 138 -0.85 -15.54 8.21
C SER A 138 -1.27 -15.05 6.82
N LEU A 139 -2.19 -15.76 6.15
CA LEU A 139 -2.74 -15.30 4.87
C LEU A 139 -3.49 -13.97 5.03
N LYS A 140 -4.12 -13.74 6.18
CA LYS A 140 -4.79 -12.46 6.48
C LYS A 140 -3.81 -11.30 6.56
N ASP A 141 -2.70 -11.47 7.30
CA ASP A 141 -1.67 -10.44 7.40
C ASP A 141 -0.93 -10.24 6.07
N ALA A 142 -0.80 -11.31 5.28
CA ALA A 142 -0.17 -11.28 3.98
C ALA A 142 -0.94 -10.42 2.94
N ALA A 143 -2.25 -10.20 3.11
CA ALA A 143 -2.99 -9.23 2.31
C ALA A 143 -2.51 -7.78 2.53
N ALA A 144 -1.72 -7.50 3.57
CA ALA A 144 -1.11 -6.20 3.79
C ALA A 144 0.34 -6.08 3.23
N ILE A 145 0.89 -7.13 2.64
CA ILE A 145 2.28 -7.09 2.11
C ILE A 145 2.43 -6.06 0.99
N GLU A 146 1.45 -5.93 0.12
CA GLU A 146 1.50 -4.94 -0.96
C GLU A 146 1.63 -3.51 -0.41
N PRO A 147 0.73 -2.98 0.45
CA PRO A 147 0.89 -1.64 0.99
C PRO A 147 2.14 -1.49 1.90
N ILE A 148 2.59 -2.54 2.58
CA ILE A 148 3.89 -2.51 3.27
C ILE A 148 5.02 -2.30 2.27
N SER A 149 5.02 -3.01 1.14
CA SER A 149 6.05 -2.88 0.12
C SER A 149 6.07 -1.48 -0.52
N CYS A 150 4.90 -0.84 -0.70
CA CYS A 150 4.82 0.56 -1.11
C CYS A 150 5.46 1.49 -0.07
N ALA A 151 5.19 1.26 1.22
CA ALA A 151 5.80 2.06 2.28
C ALA A 151 7.31 1.82 2.41
N VAL A 152 7.78 0.59 2.23
CA VAL A 152 9.22 0.26 2.17
C VAL A 152 9.88 1.01 1.02
N HIS A 153 9.31 0.99 -0.18
CA HIS A 153 9.84 1.77 -1.30
C HIS A 153 9.95 3.26 -0.95
N GLY A 154 8.91 3.84 -0.37
CA GLY A 154 8.96 5.24 0.08
C GLY A 154 10.09 5.52 1.08
N VAL A 155 10.34 4.59 2.01
CA VAL A 155 11.43 4.71 2.99
C VAL A 155 12.80 4.53 2.35
N ASP A 156 12.95 3.63 1.38
CA ASP A 156 14.22 3.39 0.66
C ASP A 156 14.67 4.61 -0.16
N LEU A 157 13.74 5.48 -0.56
CA LEU A 157 14.07 6.76 -1.19
C LEU A 157 14.71 7.76 -0.21
N LEU A 158 14.61 7.52 1.10
CA LEU A 158 15.11 8.39 2.16
C LEU A 158 16.47 7.90 2.66
N LYS A 159 17.34 8.85 3.01
CA LYS A 159 18.64 8.54 3.61
C LYS A 159 18.53 8.55 5.13
N LEU A 160 17.92 7.50 5.70
CA LEU A 160 17.69 7.42 7.13
C LEU A 160 18.99 7.24 7.93
N ARG A 161 19.01 7.83 9.13
CA ARG A 161 20.05 7.68 10.14
C ARG A 161 19.45 7.51 11.54
N PRO A 162 20.02 6.69 12.42
CA PRO A 162 19.45 6.40 13.74
C PRO A 162 19.21 7.63 14.63
N TYR A 163 20.07 8.65 14.52
CA TYR A 163 19.98 9.88 15.32
C TYR A 163 18.96 10.90 14.80
N GLN A 164 18.35 10.66 13.64
CA GLN A 164 17.38 11.57 13.06
C GLN A 164 16.06 11.52 13.83
N LYS A 165 15.35 12.64 13.78
CA LYS A 165 13.98 12.75 14.26
C LYS A 165 13.04 12.70 13.08
N ALA A 166 12.18 11.69 13.05
CA ALA A 166 11.18 11.49 11.99
C ALA A 166 9.79 11.93 12.45
N LEU A 167 9.01 12.45 11.51
CA LEU A 167 7.60 12.75 11.66
C LEU A 167 6.82 12.00 10.57
N VAL A 168 5.76 11.33 10.98
CA VAL A 168 4.75 10.80 10.06
C VAL A 168 3.47 11.63 10.22
N ILE A 169 2.95 12.17 9.13
CA ILE A 169 1.67 12.90 9.11
C ILE A 169 0.60 12.00 8.49
N GLY A 170 -0.38 11.63 9.28
CA GLY A 170 -1.47 10.72 8.95
C GLY A 170 -1.57 9.57 9.97
N ASP A 171 -2.70 9.47 10.67
CA ASP A 171 -3.00 8.41 11.64
C ASP A 171 -3.81 7.26 11.02
N GLY A 172 -3.94 7.23 9.69
CA GLY A 172 -4.54 6.15 8.92
C GLY A 172 -3.64 4.91 8.83
N PHE A 173 -4.08 3.91 8.08
CA PHE A 173 -3.35 2.65 7.91
C PHE A 173 -1.91 2.87 7.42
N MET A 174 -1.70 3.64 6.34
CA MET A 174 -0.36 3.90 5.80
C MET A 174 0.56 4.63 6.79
N GLY A 175 0.06 5.64 7.51
CA GLY A 175 0.88 6.33 8.51
C GLY A 175 1.33 5.42 9.64
N GLN A 176 0.47 4.49 10.07
CA GLN A 176 0.80 3.48 11.08
C GLN A 176 1.81 2.44 10.57
N LEU A 177 1.80 2.12 9.26
CA LEU A 177 2.84 1.30 8.63
C LEU A 177 4.18 2.05 8.62
N PHE A 178 4.20 3.30 8.14
CA PHE A 178 5.40 4.13 8.11
C PHE A 178 6.05 4.30 9.49
N ALA A 179 5.24 4.53 10.53
CA ALA A 179 5.76 4.66 11.88
C ALA A 179 6.54 3.40 12.34
N GLN A 180 6.05 2.21 12.01
CA GLN A 180 6.74 0.96 12.30
C GLN A 180 7.97 0.73 11.42
N ILE A 181 7.86 0.99 10.10
CA ILE A 181 8.96 0.76 9.14
C ILE A 181 10.15 1.68 9.45
N VAL A 182 9.91 2.97 9.69
CA VAL A 182 10.98 3.93 10.01
C VAL A 182 11.73 3.53 11.28
N GLN A 183 11.03 2.99 12.29
CA GLN A 183 11.66 2.42 13.49
C GLN A 183 12.43 1.13 13.17
N ALA A 184 11.88 0.24 12.35
CA ALA A 184 12.56 -0.99 11.92
C ALA A 184 13.85 -0.70 11.14
N TYR A 185 13.90 0.43 10.44
CA TYR A 185 15.10 0.95 9.74
C TYR A 185 16.08 1.69 10.68
N GLY A 186 15.79 1.70 11.98
CA GLY A 186 16.72 2.13 13.01
C GLY A 186 16.60 3.59 13.47
N VAL A 187 15.59 4.32 13.03
CA VAL A 187 15.32 5.68 13.56
C VAL A 187 14.68 5.56 14.94
N HIS A 188 15.34 6.13 15.96
CA HIS A 188 14.89 5.94 17.35
C HIS A 188 13.77 6.88 17.78
N GLN A 189 13.65 8.06 17.17
CA GLN A 189 12.62 9.01 17.50
C GLN A 189 11.66 9.18 16.31
N VAL A 190 10.48 8.60 16.43
CA VAL A 190 9.41 8.70 15.44
C VAL A 190 8.18 9.30 16.11
N ASP A 191 7.77 10.47 15.63
CA ASP A 191 6.57 11.15 16.06
C ASP A 191 5.45 10.96 15.01
N LEU A 192 4.19 10.96 15.45
CA LEU A 192 3.02 10.78 14.59
C LEU A 192 2.05 11.95 14.77
N ALA A 193 1.61 12.54 13.67
CA ALA A 193 0.57 13.56 13.66
C ALA A 193 -0.71 13.03 12.99
N GLY A 194 -1.86 13.34 13.54
CA GLY A 194 -3.15 12.90 13.04
C GLY A 194 -4.30 13.69 13.65
N ILE A 195 -5.51 13.17 13.48
CA ILE A 195 -6.74 13.85 13.96
C ILE A 195 -7.57 12.99 14.92
N PHE A 196 -7.26 11.69 15.07
CA PHE A 196 -8.03 10.76 15.91
C PHE A 196 -7.23 10.32 17.14
N ASP A 197 -7.62 10.79 18.32
CA ASP A 197 -6.95 10.50 19.61
C ASP A 197 -6.75 9.00 19.86
N GLU A 198 -7.75 8.18 19.57
CA GLU A 198 -7.68 6.73 19.78
C GLU A 198 -6.59 6.07 18.91
N LYS A 199 -6.48 6.50 17.64
CA LYS A 199 -5.45 5.99 16.73
C LYS A 199 -4.05 6.46 17.17
N LEU A 200 -3.91 7.72 17.53
CA LEU A 200 -2.67 8.30 18.04
C LEU A 200 -2.20 7.58 19.31
N LYS A 201 -3.08 7.41 20.30
CA LYS A 201 -2.79 6.68 21.53
C LYS A 201 -2.40 5.22 21.26
N ARG A 202 -3.14 4.52 20.40
CA ARG A 202 -2.83 3.15 20.01
C ARG A 202 -1.42 3.02 19.41
N ASN A 203 -1.00 3.98 18.58
CA ASN A 203 0.35 3.98 18.01
C ASN A 203 1.45 4.13 19.07
N GLN A 204 1.25 4.96 20.09
CA GLN A 204 2.18 5.04 21.21
C GLN A 204 2.26 3.72 22.00
N GLU A 205 1.10 3.14 22.32
CA GLU A 205 1.01 1.95 23.18
C GLU A 205 1.49 0.69 22.48
N LEU A 206 1.16 0.49 21.19
CA LEU A 206 1.46 -0.75 20.47
C LEU A 206 2.74 -0.68 19.65
N PHE A 207 3.09 0.48 19.12
CA PHE A 207 4.19 0.60 18.16
C PHE A 207 5.33 1.50 18.65
N GLY A 208 5.25 2.01 19.89
CA GLY A 208 6.35 2.76 20.49
C GLY A 208 6.64 4.12 19.82
N VAL A 209 5.64 4.74 19.20
CA VAL A 209 5.75 6.11 18.67
C VAL A 209 6.07 7.06 19.82
N THR A 210 7.07 7.92 19.63
CA THR A 210 7.64 8.74 20.71
C THR A 210 6.67 9.83 21.18
N ASN A 211 6.22 10.68 20.27
CA ASN A 211 5.23 11.70 20.55
C ASN A 211 4.10 11.64 19.54
N VAL A 212 2.93 12.09 19.93
CA VAL A 212 1.77 12.19 19.04
C VAL A 212 1.20 13.62 19.11
N TYR A 213 0.72 14.09 17.95
CA TYR A 213 0.13 15.42 17.81
C TYR A 213 -1.27 15.30 17.21
N ASN A 214 -2.30 15.72 17.96
CA ASN A 214 -3.62 15.88 17.39
C ASN A 214 -3.73 17.26 16.74
N THR A 215 -3.61 17.30 15.40
CA THR A 215 -3.54 18.55 14.63
C THR A 215 -4.83 19.36 14.61
N THR A 216 -5.92 18.85 15.17
CA THR A 216 -7.15 19.62 15.39
C THR A 216 -7.05 20.55 16.60
N ARG A 217 -6.07 20.33 17.50
CA ARG A 217 -5.93 21.04 18.77
C ARG A 217 -4.55 21.65 19.00
N GLU A 218 -3.53 21.09 18.38
CA GLU A 218 -2.15 21.52 18.58
C GLU A 218 -1.37 21.53 17.27
N ALA A 219 -0.40 22.43 17.19
CA ALA A 219 0.45 22.53 16.00
C ALA A 219 1.61 21.54 16.08
N ILE A 220 1.98 20.99 14.93
CA ILE A 220 3.24 20.25 14.77
C ILE A 220 4.39 21.24 14.98
N PRO A 221 5.45 20.91 15.76
CA PRO A 221 6.61 21.77 15.93
C PRO A 221 7.28 22.11 14.60
N ALA A 222 7.33 23.39 14.26
CA ALA A 222 7.96 23.87 13.03
C ALA A 222 9.48 23.65 13.07
N GLU A 223 10.10 23.41 11.91
CA GLU A 223 11.56 23.28 11.73
C GLU A 223 12.25 22.30 12.69
N SER A 224 11.57 21.19 13.03
CA SER A 224 11.99 20.29 14.11
C SER A 224 12.37 18.89 13.67
N TYR A 225 12.10 18.52 12.41
CA TYR A 225 12.27 17.15 11.94
C TYR A 225 13.28 17.03 10.80
N ASP A 226 14.07 15.94 10.83
CA ASP A 226 15.03 15.57 9.80
C ASP A 226 14.38 14.86 8.62
N VAL A 227 13.36 14.06 8.92
CA VAL A 227 12.62 13.23 7.97
C VAL A 227 11.13 13.43 8.22
N ILE A 228 10.39 13.74 7.17
CA ILE A 228 8.95 13.90 7.24
C ILE A 228 8.31 13.03 6.16
N ILE A 229 7.32 12.23 6.56
CA ILE A 229 6.52 11.41 5.65
C ILE A 229 5.08 11.91 5.72
N GLU A 230 4.61 12.48 4.63
CA GLU A 230 3.24 12.91 4.47
C GLU A 230 2.44 11.75 3.84
N ALA A 231 1.49 11.18 4.59
CA ALA A 231 0.74 9.98 4.22
C ALA A 231 -0.79 10.21 4.17
N VAL A 232 -1.23 11.45 3.92
CA VAL A 232 -2.64 11.84 3.85
C VAL A 232 -3.04 12.27 2.43
N GLY A 233 -2.18 13.07 1.76
CA GLY A 233 -2.41 13.57 0.41
C GLY A 233 -3.25 14.86 0.33
N LEU A 234 -3.41 15.60 1.43
CA LEU A 234 -4.15 16.86 1.43
C LEU A 234 -3.20 18.06 1.35
N PRO A 235 -3.57 19.15 0.63
CA PRO A 235 -2.76 20.38 0.57
C PRO A 235 -2.34 20.90 1.94
N ALA A 236 -3.22 20.83 2.94
CA ALA A 236 -2.94 21.29 4.30
C ALA A 236 -1.86 20.45 4.98
N THR A 237 -1.89 19.12 4.86
CA THR A 237 -0.90 18.21 5.45
C THR A 237 0.43 18.28 4.73
N GLN A 238 0.44 18.48 3.40
CA GLN A 238 1.63 18.74 2.60
C GLN A 238 2.33 20.04 3.02
N ALA A 239 1.56 21.11 3.26
CA ALA A 239 2.09 22.36 3.79
C ALA A 239 2.67 22.19 5.22
N GLN A 240 1.98 21.42 6.09
CA GLN A 240 2.47 21.09 7.43
C GLN A 240 3.79 20.31 7.37
N ALA A 241 3.94 19.36 6.42
CA ALA A 241 5.16 18.60 6.23
C ALA A 241 6.36 19.50 5.92
N VAL A 242 6.20 20.46 5.00
CA VAL A 242 7.25 21.42 4.65
C VAL A 242 7.56 22.38 5.82
N ALA A 243 6.53 22.82 6.56
CA ALA A 243 6.72 23.68 7.73
C ALA A 243 7.47 22.99 8.89
N ALA A 244 7.26 21.68 9.08
CA ALA A 244 7.94 20.88 10.08
C ALA A 244 9.41 20.59 9.76
N ALA A 245 9.83 20.77 8.48
CA ALA A 245 11.14 20.45 7.97
C ALA A 245 12.22 21.42 8.46
N LYS A 246 13.23 20.92 9.18
CA LYS A 246 14.42 21.69 9.54
C LYS A 246 15.42 21.77 8.37
N LYS A 247 16.51 22.47 8.55
CA LYS A 247 17.58 22.56 7.54
C LYS A 247 18.16 21.18 7.22
N GLY A 248 18.26 20.85 5.92
CA GLY A 248 18.74 19.57 5.42
C GLY A 248 17.72 18.43 5.51
N ALA A 249 16.47 18.72 5.82
CA ALA A 249 15.42 17.71 5.97
C ALA A 249 15.02 17.07 4.62
N GLN A 250 14.53 15.85 4.72
CA GLN A 250 13.93 15.09 3.63
C GLN A 250 12.42 14.99 3.86
N VAL A 251 11.63 15.34 2.85
CA VAL A 251 10.15 15.28 2.89
C VAL A 251 9.69 14.33 1.81
N LEU A 252 9.05 13.24 2.22
CA LEU A 252 8.39 12.29 1.33
C LEU A 252 6.90 12.65 1.23
N MET A 253 6.46 12.98 0.03
CA MET A 253 5.04 13.16 -0.32
C MET A 253 4.51 11.81 -0.82
N PHE A 254 3.94 11.03 0.10
CA PHE A 254 3.43 9.69 -0.19
C PHE A 254 1.91 9.66 -0.36
N GLY A 255 1.20 10.48 0.41
CA GLY A 255 -0.26 10.57 0.32
C GLY A 255 -0.73 11.02 -1.06
N VAL A 256 -1.71 10.31 -1.62
CA VAL A 256 -2.31 10.62 -2.93
C VAL A 256 -3.53 11.50 -2.73
N GLY A 257 -3.46 12.72 -3.24
CA GLY A 257 -4.57 13.67 -3.24
C GLY A 257 -5.29 13.75 -4.59
N PRO A 258 -6.38 14.53 -4.67
CA PRO A 258 -7.03 14.82 -5.95
C PRO A 258 -6.06 15.41 -6.96
N GLN A 259 -6.21 15.07 -8.25
CA GLN A 259 -5.27 15.49 -9.31
C GLN A 259 -5.14 17.02 -9.43
N GLU A 260 -6.22 17.75 -9.15
CA GLU A 260 -6.23 19.23 -9.21
C GLU A 260 -5.75 19.87 -7.90
N ALA A 261 -5.52 19.07 -6.85
CA ALA A 261 -5.08 19.61 -5.57
C ALA A 261 -3.64 20.13 -5.66
N HIS A 262 -3.41 21.30 -5.11
CA HIS A 262 -2.08 21.90 -5.02
C HIS A 262 -1.94 22.67 -3.71
N PHE A 263 -0.71 22.86 -3.25
CA PHE A 263 -0.39 23.71 -2.12
C PHE A 263 0.72 24.70 -2.50
N GLU A 264 0.71 25.86 -1.86
CA GLU A 264 1.75 26.85 -2.06
C GLU A 264 2.99 26.54 -1.22
N MET A 265 4.16 26.68 -1.81
CA MET A 265 5.43 26.44 -1.17
C MET A 265 6.41 27.57 -1.44
N ASN A 266 7.07 28.08 -0.39
CA ASN A 266 8.11 29.08 -0.53
C ASN A 266 9.40 28.45 -1.10
N THR A 267 9.71 28.76 -2.36
CA THR A 267 10.90 28.23 -3.03
C THR A 267 12.21 28.72 -2.41
N TYR A 268 12.22 29.90 -1.76
CA TYR A 268 13.38 30.37 -1.02
C TYR A 268 13.69 29.49 0.19
N ASP A 269 12.68 28.95 0.86
CA ASP A 269 12.87 28.03 1.98
C ASP A 269 13.50 26.71 1.52
N ILE A 270 13.09 26.19 0.35
CA ILE A 270 13.73 24.98 -0.22
C ILE A 270 15.23 25.23 -0.40
N TYR A 271 15.59 26.37 -1.02
CA TYR A 271 16.99 26.75 -1.26
C TYR A 271 17.73 26.94 0.07
N LYS A 272 17.22 27.81 0.95
CA LYS A 272 17.90 28.21 2.18
C LYS A 272 18.06 27.07 3.19
N LYS A 273 17.08 26.19 3.27
CA LYS A 273 17.09 25.02 4.14
C LYS A 273 17.71 23.79 3.48
N GLN A 274 18.01 23.83 2.17
CA GLN A 274 18.51 22.68 1.40
C GLN A 274 17.59 21.46 1.56
N LEU A 275 16.28 21.65 1.34
CA LEU A 275 15.29 20.58 1.49
C LEU A 275 15.36 19.60 0.30
N THR A 276 15.16 18.32 0.59
CA THR A 276 14.86 17.31 -0.42
C THR A 276 13.38 17.01 -0.32
N ILE A 277 12.62 17.22 -1.39
CA ILE A 277 11.20 16.91 -1.47
C ILE A 277 11.00 15.96 -2.63
N GLN A 278 10.38 14.80 -2.38
CA GLN A 278 10.20 13.77 -3.39
C GLN A 278 8.89 13.02 -3.19
N GLY A 279 8.36 12.44 -4.27
CA GLY A 279 7.24 11.52 -4.27
C GLY A 279 7.72 10.07 -4.27
N SER A 280 6.79 9.14 -4.02
CA SER A 280 6.97 7.70 -4.15
C SER A 280 5.82 7.14 -4.99
N PHE A 281 6.13 6.23 -5.90
CA PHE A 281 5.13 5.60 -6.75
C PHE A 281 5.29 4.09 -6.70
N ILE A 282 4.20 3.37 -6.34
CA ILE A 282 4.11 1.91 -6.18
C ILE A 282 5.26 1.28 -5.36
N ASN A 283 5.65 0.03 -5.65
CA ASN A 283 6.49 -0.82 -4.79
C ASN A 283 7.60 -1.58 -5.55
N PRO A 284 8.41 -0.94 -6.38
CA PRO A 284 9.39 -1.65 -7.20
C PRO A 284 10.37 -2.44 -6.32
N LEU A 285 10.43 -3.77 -6.55
CA LEU A 285 11.41 -4.70 -5.97
C LEU A 285 11.44 -4.81 -4.42
N THR A 286 10.48 -4.21 -3.70
CA THR A 286 10.45 -4.16 -2.23
C THR A 286 9.55 -5.22 -1.58
N PHE A 287 8.92 -6.07 -2.39
CA PHE A 287 7.95 -7.06 -1.88
C PHE A 287 8.58 -8.10 -0.93
N LYS A 288 9.83 -8.52 -1.21
CA LYS A 288 10.58 -9.42 -0.31
C LYS A 288 10.93 -8.77 1.03
N ASP A 289 11.25 -7.47 1.02
CA ASP A 289 11.58 -6.74 2.24
C ASP A 289 10.33 -6.59 3.12
N ALA A 290 9.17 -6.34 2.51
CA ALA A 290 7.88 -6.33 3.21
C ALA A 290 7.56 -7.67 3.87
N ILE A 291 7.78 -8.79 3.18
CA ILE A 291 7.64 -10.15 3.76
C ILE A 291 8.60 -10.33 4.94
N SER A 292 9.88 -9.95 4.79
CA SER A 292 10.89 -10.05 5.86
C SER A 292 10.53 -9.23 7.11
N LEU A 293 9.93 -8.07 6.95
CA LEU A 293 9.46 -7.24 8.08
C LEU A 293 8.38 -7.95 8.90
N LEU A 294 7.43 -8.61 8.23
CA LEU A 294 6.41 -9.41 8.90
C LEU A 294 7.02 -10.67 9.52
N GLU A 295 7.83 -11.42 8.77
CA GLU A 295 8.47 -12.65 9.21
C GLU A 295 9.31 -12.44 10.48
N SER A 296 10.08 -11.36 10.52
CA SER A 296 10.95 -11.02 11.65
C SER A 296 10.20 -10.50 12.88
N GLY A 297 8.89 -10.23 12.78
CA GLY A 297 8.09 -9.62 13.84
C GLY A 297 8.42 -8.16 14.13
N LYS A 298 9.25 -7.51 13.31
CA LYS A 298 9.53 -6.07 13.42
C LYS A 298 8.35 -5.20 13.00
N MET A 299 7.37 -5.79 12.34
CA MET A 299 6.13 -5.17 11.93
C MET A 299 4.94 -6.02 12.36
N ASN A 300 3.92 -5.37 12.89
CA ASN A 300 2.68 -6.01 13.31
C ASN A 300 1.49 -5.30 12.65
N VAL A 301 0.84 -5.98 11.71
CA VAL A 301 -0.32 -5.44 10.98
C VAL A 301 -1.66 -5.93 11.51
N ALA A 302 -1.68 -7.03 12.26
CA ALA A 302 -2.90 -7.63 12.78
C ALA A 302 -3.81 -6.63 13.52
N PRO A 303 -3.29 -5.73 14.42
CA PRO A 303 -4.13 -4.73 15.07
C PRO A 303 -4.64 -3.63 14.14
N LEU A 304 -4.08 -3.50 12.94
CA LEU A 304 -4.45 -2.48 11.96
C LEU A 304 -5.58 -2.93 11.03
N ILE A 305 -5.73 -4.24 10.84
CA ILE A 305 -6.82 -4.85 10.08
C ILE A 305 -8.07 -4.83 10.95
N SER A 306 -8.91 -3.82 10.76
CA SER A 306 -10.07 -3.57 11.63
C SER A 306 -11.32 -4.29 11.18
N HIS A 307 -11.43 -4.64 9.90
CA HIS A 307 -12.63 -5.26 9.32
C HIS A 307 -12.26 -6.41 8.39
N GLU A 308 -13.04 -7.48 8.49
CA GLU A 308 -13.05 -8.60 7.58
C GLU A 308 -14.42 -8.64 6.90
N LEU A 309 -14.44 -8.50 5.60
CA LEU A 309 -15.63 -8.37 4.76
C LEU A 309 -15.82 -9.61 3.90
N GLY A 310 -17.06 -9.90 3.51
CA GLY A 310 -17.37 -10.76 2.37
C GLY A 310 -17.31 -9.99 1.05
N LEU A 311 -17.33 -10.69 -0.09
CA LEU A 311 -17.35 -10.06 -1.42
C LEU A 311 -18.60 -9.14 -1.58
N GLU A 312 -19.73 -9.52 -1.03
CA GLU A 312 -20.99 -8.80 -1.05
C GLU A 312 -20.99 -7.49 -0.26
N GLU A 313 -20.05 -7.32 0.68
CA GLU A 313 -19.95 -6.14 1.54
C GLU A 313 -19.00 -5.07 0.96
N VAL A 314 -18.21 -5.41 -0.06
CA VAL A 314 -17.20 -4.51 -0.64
C VAL A 314 -17.81 -3.25 -1.19
N GLN A 315 -18.94 -3.35 -1.90
CA GLN A 315 -19.62 -2.17 -2.44
C GLN A 315 -20.13 -1.26 -1.33
N ASP A 316 -20.75 -1.81 -0.28
CA ASP A 316 -21.22 -1.03 0.87
C ASP A 316 -20.06 -0.33 1.60
N PHE A 317 -18.89 -0.98 1.66
CA PHE A 317 -17.69 -0.34 2.20
C PHE A 317 -17.24 0.83 1.32
N LEU A 318 -17.13 0.64 0.00
CA LEU A 318 -16.71 1.70 -0.94
C LEU A 318 -17.72 2.85 -1.05
N ASP A 319 -19.00 2.58 -0.81
CA ASP A 319 -20.05 3.59 -0.68
C ASP A 319 -20.02 4.35 0.67
N GLY A 320 -19.11 3.97 1.58
CA GLY A 320 -18.97 4.62 2.89
C GLY A 320 -20.05 4.25 3.91
N LYS A 321 -20.80 3.16 3.69
CA LYS A 321 -21.83 2.69 4.63
C LYS A 321 -21.25 1.97 5.84
N ILE A 322 -20.02 1.42 5.73
CA ILE A 322 -19.26 0.78 6.82
C ILE A 322 -18.29 1.80 7.39
N GLN A 323 -18.45 2.13 8.68
CA GLN A 323 -17.72 3.19 9.36
C GLN A 323 -16.61 2.63 10.30
N GLY A 324 -15.65 3.49 10.68
CA GLY A 324 -14.60 3.14 11.66
C GLY A 324 -13.49 2.25 11.10
N VAL A 325 -13.41 2.10 9.78
CA VAL A 325 -12.42 1.25 9.13
C VAL A 325 -11.03 1.88 9.16
N SER A 326 -10.03 1.12 9.63
CA SER A 326 -8.61 1.46 9.48
C SER A 326 -8.06 0.75 8.23
N LYS A 327 -8.20 -0.58 8.19
CA LYS A 327 -7.96 -1.42 7.01
C LYS A 327 -9.04 -2.48 6.93
N ALA A 328 -9.62 -2.64 5.76
CA ALA A 328 -10.49 -3.76 5.44
C ALA A 328 -9.74 -4.81 4.63
N VAL A 329 -9.99 -6.08 4.92
CA VAL A 329 -9.63 -7.20 4.07
C VAL A 329 -10.89 -7.99 3.72
N VAL A 330 -10.95 -8.50 2.52
CA VAL A 330 -12.05 -9.35 2.05
C VAL A 330 -11.62 -10.80 2.21
N LYS A 331 -12.39 -11.57 2.98
CA LYS A 331 -12.23 -13.01 3.05
C LYS A 331 -12.97 -13.63 1.87
N VAL A 332 -12.23 -14.23 0.94
CA VAL A 332 -12.79 -14.77 -0.30
C VAL A 332 -12.93 -16.30 -0.21
N GLY A 333 -11.90 -16.98 0.28
CA GLY A 333 -11.86 -18.43 0.45
C GLY A 333 -11.68 -18.89 1.90
N GLU A 334 -11.72 -20.21 2.14
CA GLU A 334 -11.41 -20.83 3.43
C GLU A 334 -9.92 -20.92 3.69
#